data_c8d3807fe48c137264caf1ac49330edc
#
_entry.id   c8d3807fe48c137264caf1ac49330edc
#
_cell.length_a   1.000
_cell.length_b   1.000
_cell.length_c   1.000
_cell.angle_alpha   90.00
_cell.angle_beta   90.00
_cell.angle_gamma   90.00
#
_symmetry.space_group_name_H-M   'P 1'
#
loop_
_entity.id
_entity.type
_entity.pdbx_description
1 polymer ?
#
loop_
_entity_poly.entity_id
_entity_poly.type
_entity_poly.pdbx_seq_one_letter_code
_entity_poly.pdbx_strand_id
1 'polypeptide(L)'
;GRSEKYLPAIQWLCDFGIINLCYNLSNISDPLEGNKIDNIFKIYMQDSGLFISMLDRDCAAKILTGDLGLYKGAIFENIIADSFSKQDRKLYYFHKESGLEIDFVSKVKDEISLIEVKSTTGNTKSANTVLKNPQYDVDVCYKLSENNVGVVNNRITIPYYMAFLL
;
A
#
# COMPACT_ATOMS: atom_id res chain seq x y z
N GLY A 1 22.21 -7.32 -11.47
CA GLY A 1 21.29 -8.36 -11.86
C GLY A 1 20.31 -7.99 -12.95
N ARG A 2 19.24 -8.80 -13.09
CA ARG A 2 18.22 -8.58 -14.14
C ARG A 2 17.38 -7.32 -13.93
N SER A 3 17.16 -6.87 -12.70
CA SER A 3 16.38 -5.67 -12.37
C SER A 3 17.01 -4.38 -12.89
N GLU A 4 18.32 -4.23 -12.81
CA GLU A 4 19.05 -3.04 -13.26
C GLU A 4 18.83 -2.71 -14.74
N LYS A 5 18.66 -3.76 -15.57
CA LYS A 5 18.39 -3.58 -17.00
C LYS A 5 17.06 -2.89 -17.29
N TYR A 6 16.06 -3.06 -16.42
CA TYR A 6 14.71 -2.55 -16.62
C TYR A 6 14.44 -1.25 -15.85
N LEU A 7 15.31 -0.85 -14.91
CA LEU A 7 15.13 0.37 -14.11
C LEU A 7 14.89 1.62 -14.96
N PRO A 8 15.62 1.88 -16.07
CA PRO A 8 15.36 3.06 -16.89
C PRO A 8 13.97 3.05 -17.53
N ALA A 9 13.49 1.88 -17.97
CA ALA A 9 12.14 1.75 -18.54
C ALA A 9 11.06 1.93 -17.47
N ILE A 10 11.28 1.40 -16.27
CA ILE A 10 10.39 1.58 -15.12
C ILE A 10 10.32 3.06 -14.72
N GLN A 11 11.47 3.74 -14.63
CA GLN A 11 11.53 5.17 -14.34
C GLN A 11 10.78 5.99 -15.39
N TRP A 12 10.98 5.67 -16.67
CA TRP A 12 10.25 6.31 -17.76
C TRP A 12 8.73 6.18 -17.61
N LEU A 13 8.22 4.99 -17.24
CA LEU A 13 6.79 4.79 -16.97
C LEU A 13 6.29 5.59 -15.76
N CYS A 14 7.13 5.78 -14.73
CA CYS A 14 6.82 6.65 -13.60
C CYS A 14 6.73 8.11 -14.03
N ASP A 15 7.71 8.59 -14.80
CA ASP A 15 7.78 9.98 -15.25
C ASP A 15 6.59 10.35 -16.16
N PHE A 16 6.08 9.36 -16.91
CA PHE A 16 4.85 9.51 -17.71
C PHE A 16 3.56 9.34 -16.89
N GLY A 17 3.65 9.04 -15.61
CA GLY A 17 2.48 8.89 -14.76
C GLY A 17 1.63 7.65 -15.10
N ILE A 18 2.26 6.56 -15.54
CA ILE A 18 1.59 5.29 -15.83
C ILE A 18 1.60 4.38 -14.61
N ILE A 19 2.71 4.42 -13.86
CA ILE A 19 2.91 3.60 -12.66
C ILE A 19 3.40 4.43 -11.48
N ASN A 20 3.15 3.94 -10.28
CA ASN A 20 3.69 4.45 -9.03
C ASN A 20 4.60 3.40 -8.39
N LEU A 21 5.78 3.81 -7.92
CA LEU A 21 6.68 2.95 -7.16
C LEU A 21 6.42 3.10 -5.67
N CYS A 22 6.26 1.96 -5.00
CA CYS A 22 6.15 1.87 -3.55
C CYS A 22 7.38 1.14 -3.04
N TYR A 23 8.28 1.86 -2.35
CA TYR A 23 9.57 1.32 -1.94
C TYR A 23 9.51 0.57 -0.62
N ASN A 24 10.28 -0.52 -0.52
CA ASN A 24 10.45 -1.20 0.76
C ASN A 24 11.31 -0.35 1.71
N LEU A 25 10.95 -0.38 2.99
CA LEU A 25 11.72 0.25 4.05
C LEU A 25 12.60 -0.79 4.76
N SER A 26 13.84 -0.43 5.05
CA SER A 26 14.74 -1.21 5.90
C SER A 26 14.34 -1.13 7.39
N ASN A 27 13.80 0.02 7.79
CA ASN A 27 13.28 0.31 9.13
C ASN A 27 12.10 1.27 9.06
N ILE A 28 11.26 1.28 10.10
CA ILE A 28 10.16 2.25 10.27
C ILE A 28 10.61 3.29 11.28
N SER A 29 11.18 4.40 10.79
CA SER A 29 11.62 5.56 11.59
C SER A 29 11.75 6.80 10.71
N ASP A 30 11.70 7.98 11.30
CA ASP A 30 11.87 9.24 10.57
C ASP A 30 13.36 9.52 10.26
N PRO A 31 13.71 10.02 9.07
CA PRO A 31 12.85 10.20 7.91
C PRO A 31 12.64 8.88 7.12
N LEU A 32 11.42 8.62 6.67
CA LEU A 32 11.09 7.42 5.90
C LEU A 32 11.96 7.28 4.63
N GLU A 33 12.23 8.39 3.94
CA GLU A 33 13.09 8.41 2.75
C GLU A 33 14.51 7.87 3.03
N GLY A 34 15.05 8.12 4.22
CA GLY A 34 16.37 7.64 4.63
C GLY A 34 16.44 6.12 4.85
N ASN A 35 15.27 5.49 5.03
CA ASN A 35 15.15 4.05 5.22
C ASN A 35 14.73 3.31 3.95
N LYS A 36 14.57 4.01 2.84
CA LYS A 36 14.18 3.45 1.54
C LYS A 36 15.25 2.50 1.00
N ILE A 37 14.83 1.36 0.49
CA ILE A 37 15.68 0.42 -0.25
C ILE A 37 15.42 0.63 -1.75
N ASP A 38 16.34 1.27 -2.46
CA ASP A 38 16.13 1.75 -3.84
C ASP A 38 15.83 0.66 -4.86
N ASN A 39 16.31 -0.56 -4.65
CA ASN A 39 16.17 -1.67 -5.58
C ASN A 39 15.07 -2.67 -5.19
N ILE A 40 14.29 -2.38 -4.15
CA ILE A 40 13.19 -3.23 -3.68
C ILE A 40 11.92 -2.41 -3.61
N PHE A 41 11.00 -2.66 -4.55
CA PHE A 41 9.75 -1.91 -4.65
C PHE A 41 8.61 -2.76 -5.19
N LYS A 42 7.38 -2.37 -4.85
CA LYS A 42 6.14 -2.78 -5.51
C LYS A 42 5.79 -1.76 -6.59
N ILE A 43 5.07 -2.20 -7.60
CA ILE A 43 4.56 -1.35 -8.69
C ILE A 43 3.04 -1.31 -8.61
N TYR A 44 2.46 -0.13 -8.60
CA TYR A 44 1.03 0.10 -8.72
C TYR A 44 0.73 0.88 -9.99
N MET A 45 -0.40 0.60 -10.63
CA MET A 45 -0.85 1.38 -11.78
C MET A 45 -1.46 2.70 -11.30
N GLN A 46 -1.19 3.79 -11.99
CA GLN A 46 -1.78 5.10 -11.67
C GLN A 46 -3.25 5.19 -12.08
N ASP A 47 -3.70 4.29 -12.93
CA ASP A 47 -5.10 4.15 -13.33
C ASP A 47 -5.57 2.71 -13.04
N SER A 48 -6.58 2.58 -12.17
CA SER A 48 -7.12 1.27 -11.81
C SER A 48 -7.90 0.61 -12.95
N GLY A 49 -8.45 1.38 -13.89
CA GLY A 49 -9.08 0.87 -15.11
C GLY A 49 -8.05 0.25 -16.04
N LEU A 50 -6.88 0.91 -16.19
CA LEU A 50 -5.75 0.35 -16.91
C LEU A 50 -5.28 -0.97 -16.27
N PHE A 51 -5.15 -1.01 -14.94
CA PHE A 51 -4.83 -2.23 -14.22
C PHE A 51 -5.81 -3.37 -14.54
N ILE A 52 -7.11 -3.11 -14.46
CA ILE A 52 -8.15 -4.10 -14.75
C ILE A 52 -8.11 -4.55 -16.22
N SER A 53 -7.83 -3.62 -17.15
CA SER A 53 -7.74 -3.94 -18.58
C SER A 53 -6.58 -4.88 -18.95
N MET A 54 -5.56 -4.97 -18.11
CA MET A 54 -4.43 -5.88 -18.27
C MET A 54 -4.71 -7.30 -17.78
N LEU A 55 -5.82 -7.51 -17.05
CA LEU A 55 -6.26 -8.83 -16.62
C LEU A 55 -6.90 -9.60 -17.79
N ASP A 56 -6.99 -10.92 -17.64
CA ASP A 56 -7.71 -11.75 -18.60
C ASP A 56 -9.16 -11.27 -18.77
N ARG A 57 -9.69 -11.36 -19.99
CA ARG A 57 -11.03 -10.86 -20.34
C ARG A 57 -12.13 -11.37 -19.40
N ASP A 58 -12.07 -12.65 -19.03
CA ASP A 58 -13.05 -13.27 -18.11
C ASP A 58 -12.97 -12.67 -16.70
N CYS A 59 -11.75 -12.36 -16.23
CA CYS A 59 -11.53 -11.70 -14.95
C CYS A 59 -12.02 -10.25 -14.98
N ALA A 60 -11.69 -9.50 -16.03
CA ALA A 60 -12.15 -8.13 -16.20
C ALA A 60 -13.69 -8.05 -16.27
N ALA A 61 -14.35 -8.96 -17.00
CA ALA A 61 -15.81 -9.01 -17.07
C ALA A 61 -16.46 -9.29 -15.70
N LYS A 62 -15.91 -10.22 -14.91
CA LYS A 62 -16.39 -10.51 -13.55
C LYS A 62 -16.24 -9.31 -12.63
N ILE A 63 -15.09 -8.62 -12.67
CA ILE A 63 -14.83 -7.41 -11.88
C ILE A 63 -15.88 -6.33 -12.20
N LEU A 64 -16.19 -6.11 -13.47
CA LEU A 64 -17.20 -5.14 -13.91
C LEU A 64 -18.61 -5.47 -13.41
N THR A 65 -18.91 -6.75 -13.14
CA THR A 65 -20.18 -7.20 -12.54
C THR A 65 -20.14 -7.26 -11.02
N GLY A 66 -19.04 -6.80 -10.37
CA GLY A 66 -18.90 -6.73 -8.92
C GLY A 66 -18.24 -7.97 -8.29
N ASP A 67 -17.89 -8.99 -9.07
CA ASP A 67 -17.15 -10.16 -8.58
C ASP A 67 -15.63 -9.89 -8.70
N LEU A 68 -15.05 -9.35 -7.64
CA LEU A 68 -13.61 -9.05 -7.58
C LEU A 68 -12.74 -10.30 -7.39
N GLY A 69 -13.33 -11.41 -6.95
CA GLY A 69 -12.65 -12.69 -6.78
C GLY A 69 -11.32 -12.60 -6.01
N LEU A 70 -10.30 -13.29 -6.53
CA LEU A 70 -8.95 -13.31 -5.98
C LEU A 70 -8.20 -11.96 -6.10
N TYR A 71 -8.62 -11.10 -7.02
CA TYR A 71 -7.97 -9.82 -7.28
C TYR A 71 -8.42 -8.69 -6.34
N LYS A 72 -9.42 -8.94 -5.49
CA LYS A 72 -10.00 -7.94 -4.58
C LYS A 72 -8.92 -7.19 -3.77
N GLY A 73 -8.00 -7.92 -3.17
CA GLY A 73 -6.89 -7.32 -2.40
C GLY A 73 -6.02 -6.40 -3.26
N ALA A 74 -5.53 -6.91 -4.38
CA ALA A 74 -4.65 -6.17 -5.28
C ALA A 74 -5.32 -4.92 -5.87
N ILE A 75 -6.61 -5.01 -6.20
CA ILE A 75 -7.39 -3.88 -6.72
C ILE A 75 -7.50 -2.77 -5.66
N PHE A 76 -7.85 -3.12 -4.41
CA PHE A 76 -7.95 -2.13 -3.35
C PHE A 76 -6.58 -1.53 -2.97
N GLU A 77 -5.52 -2.34 -2.90
CA GLU A 77 -4.17 -1.79 -2.69
C GLU A 77 -3.80 -0.80 -3.81
N ASN A 78 -4.09 -1.13 -5.07
CA ASN A 78 -3.82 -0.24 -6.19
C ASN A 78 -4.61 1.08 -6.09
N ILE A 79 -5.90 1.03 -5.74
CA ILE A 79 -6.74 2.22 -5.54
C ILE A 79 -6.18 3.10 -4.41
N ILE A 80 -5.73 2.50 -3.32
CA ILE A 80 -5.15 3.24 -2.19
C ILE A 80 -3.80 3.85 -2.56
N ALA A 81 -2.94 3.11 -3.27
CA ALA A 81 -1.67 3.63 -3.77
C ALA A 81 -1.88 4.84 -4.69
N ASP A 82 -2.84 4.75 -5.62
CA ASP A 82 -3.20 5.85 -6.51
C ASP A 82 -3.75 7.06 -5.73
N SER A 83 -4.63 6.83 -4.75
CA SER A 83 -5.16 7.89 -3.89
C SER A 83 -4.06 8.65 -3.14
N PHE A 84 -3.06 7.95 -2.61
CA PHE A 84 -1.93 8.56 -1.91
C PHE A 84 -0.99 9.28 -2.87
N SER A 85 -0.69 8.70 -4.02
CA SER A 85 0.14 9.33 -5.05
C SER A 85 -0.46 10.65 -5.54
N LYS A 86 -1.78 10.73 -5.71
CA LYS A 86 -2.50 11.97 -6.09
C LYS A 86 -2.48 13.06 -5.02
N GLN A 87 -2.05 12.73 -3.80
CA GLN A 87 -1.79 13.67 -2.70
C GLN A 87 -0.31 14.04 -2.59
N ASP A 88 0.49 13.79 -3.62
CA ASP A 88 1.95 13.97 -3.65
C ASP A 88 2.69 13.19 -2.55
N ARG A 89 2.11 12.10 -2.07
CA ARG A 89 2.76 11.25 -1.07
C ARG A 89 3.68 10.25 -1.74
N LYS A 90 4.89 10.14 -1.23
CA LYS A 90 5.79 9.04 -1.57
C LYS A 90 5.24 7.74 -0.95
N LEU A 91 5.25 6.67 -1.73
CA LEU A 91 4.72 5.39 -1.30
C LEU A 91 5.83 4.53 -0.71
N TYR A 92 5.60 4.03 0.49
CA TYR A 92 6.46 3.07 1.16
C TYR A 92 5.64 1.90 1.69
N TYR A 93 6.25 0.73 1.72
CA TYR A 93 5.75 -0.45 2.41
C TYR A 93 6.85 -1.03 3.30
N PHE A 94 6.51 -1.98 4.15
CA PHE A 94 7.50 -2.63 4.98
C PHE A 94 7.36 -4.14 4.86
N HIS A 95 8.43 -4.80 4.43
CA HIS A 95 8.48 -6.25 4.31
C HIS A 95 9.84 -6.77 4.75
N LYS A 96 9.81 -7.82 5.58
CA LYS A 96 10.99 -8.58 6.00
C LYS A 96 10.90 -10.04 5.54
N GLU A 97 12.04 -10.68 5.35
CA GLU A 97 12.15 -12.10 5.00
C GLU A 97 11.45 -13.04 6.01
N SER A 98 11.27 -12.58 7.25
CA SER A 98 10.50 -13.29 8.29
C SER A 98 8.99 -13.37 8.01
N GLY A 99 8.51 -12.79 6.90
CA GLY A 99 7.09 -12.74 6.53
C GLY A 99 6.31 -11.61 7.20
N LEU A 100 6.99 -10.67 7.86
CA LEU A 100 6.37 -9.46 8.39
C LEU A 100 6.12 -8.49 7.22
N GLU A 101 4.85 -8.14 6.97
CA GLU A 101 4.45 -7.26 5.87
C GLU A 101 3.41 -6.24 6.33
N ILE A 102 3.63 -4.98 5.95
CA ILE A 102 2.71 -3.84 6.10
C ILE A 102 2.48 -3.26 4.72
N ASP A 103 1.23 -3.11 4.33
CA ASP A 103 0.84 -2.72 2.96
C ASP A 103 1.37 -1.33 2.60
N PHE A 104 1.19 -0.33 3.51
CA PHE A 104 1.80 0.99 3.36
C PHE A 104 2.29 1.55 4.70
N VAL A 105 3.34 2.37 4.62
CA VAL A 105 3.84 3.19 5.73
C VAL A 105 3.86 4.64 5.25
N SER A 106 3.21 5.54 5.97
CA SER A 106 3.11 6.95 5.56
C SER A 106 3.02 7.85 6.79
N LYS A 107 3.28 9.14 6.60
CA LYS A 107 2.99 10.13 7.64
C LYS A 107 1.53 10.57 7.55
N VAL A 108 0.83 10.49 8.67
CA VAL A 108 -0.51 11.03 8.85
C VAL A 108 -0.45 12.04 9.99
N LYS A 109 -0.78 13.30 9.72
CA LYS A 109 -0.63 14.42 10.69
C LYS A 109 0.78 14.50 11.29
N ASP A 110 1.80 14.36 10.42
CA ASP A 110 3.22 14.37 10.76
C ASP A 110 3.75 13.17 11.58
N GLU A 111 2.89 12.22 11.95
CA GLU A 111 3.26 11.00 12.67
C GLU A 111 3.34 9.80 11.72
N ILE A 112 4.38 8.96 11.87
CA ILE A 112 4.49 7.72 11.10
C ILE A 112 3.35 6.79 11.50
N SER A 113 2.64 6.30 10.49
CA SER A 113 1.49 5.43 10.66
C SER A 113 1.57 4.21 9.73
N LEU A 114 1.13 3.07 10.24
CA LEU A 114 0.91 1.87 9.43
C LEU A 114 -0.44 1.96 8.74
N ILE A 115 -0.51 1.47 7.52
CA ILE A 115 -1.75 1.44 6.75
C ILE A 115 -1.90 0.03 6.17
N GLU A 116 -2.96 -0.65 6.56
CA GLU A 116 -3.30 -2.00 6.15
C GLU A 116 -4.58 -1.98 5.31
N VAL A 117 -4.52 -2.57 4.12
CA VAL A 117 -5.66 -2.68 3.21
C VAL A 117 -6.21 -4.10 3.30
N LYS A 118 -7.44 -4.27 3.81
CA LYS A 118 -8.02 -5.59 4.06
C LYS A 118 -9.35 -5.76 3.33
N SER A 119 -9.36 -6.62 2.35
CA SER A 119 -10.56 -6.95 1.54
C SER A 119 -11.68 -7.67 2.31
N THR A 120 -11.39 -8.14 3.51
CA THR A 120 -12.33 -8.82 4.43
C THR A 120 -11.95 -8.50 5.88
N THR A 121 -12.50 -9.25 6.84
CA THR A 121 -12.14 -9.18 8.27
C THR A 121 -10.71 -9.59 8.60
N GLY A 122 -9.81 -9.55 7.61
CA GLY A 122 -8.42 -10.01 7.65
C GLY A 122 -7.65 -9.58 8.90
N ASN A 123 -6.76 -10.46 9.33
CA ASN A 123 -5.97 -10.31 10.54
C ASN A 123 -4.83 -9.28 10.32
N THR A 124 -4.64 -8.41 11.29
CA THR A 124 -3.56 -7.41 11.34
C THR A 124 -2.38 -7.87 12.22
N LYS A 125 -1.99 -9.16 12.12
CA LYS A 125 -0.90 -9.72 12.96
C LYS A 125 0.41 -8.95 12.78
N SER A 126 0.77 -8.65 11.54
CA SER A 126 1.99 -7.91 11.21
C SER A 126 1.98 -6.51 11.86
N ALA A 127 0.89 -5.76 11.69
CA ALA A 127 0.76 -4.46 12.32
C ALA A 127 0.86 -4.54 13.86
N ASN A 128 0.26 -5.57 14.49
CA ASN A 128 0.41 -5.76 15.93
C ASN A 128 1.85 -6.04 16.36
N THR A 129 2.58 -6.79 15.55
CA THR A 129 4.00 -7.09 15.82
C THR A 129 4.83 -5.81 15.75
N VAL A 130 4.58 -4.97 14.74
CA VAL A 130 5.27 -3.68 14.57
C VAL A 130 4.92 -2.74 15.72
N LEU A 131 3.63 -2.51 16.01
CA LEU A 131 3.16 -1.60 17.07
C LEU A 131 3.66 -1.96 18.48
N LYS A 132 3.94 -3.24 18.74
CA LYS A 132 4.46 -3.71 20.04
C LYS A 132 5.98 -3.66 20.15
N ASN A 133 6.67 -3.44 19.05
CA ASN A 133 8.13 -3.46 19.04
C ASN A 133 8.67 -2.03 19.15
N PRO A 134 9.32 -1.66 20.28
CA PRO A 134 9.82 -0.31 20.51
C PRO A 134 10.96 0.11 19.57
N GLN A 135 11.43 -0.81 18.73
CA GLN A 135 12.42 -0.51 17.68
C GLN A 135 11.83 0.34 16.55
N TYR A 136 10.50 0.31 16.38
CA TYR A 136 9.80 1.05 15.34
C TYR A 136 9.17 2.30 15.95
N ASP A 137 9.38 3.42 15.29
CA ASP A 137 8.84 4.73 15.69
C ASP A 137 7.42 4.88 15.10
N VAL A 138 6.48 4.09 15.63
CA VAL A 138 5.09 4.10 15.15
C VAL A 138 4.12 3.66 16.22
N ASP A 139 3.04 4.44 16.40
CA ASP A 139 2.03 4.20 17.43
C ASP A 139 0.65 3.87 16.89
N VAL A 140 0.35 4.16 15.63
CA VAL A 140 -0.99 4.05 15.05
C VAL A 140 -1.00 3.20 13.80
N CYS A 141 -2.05 2.38 13.66
CA CYS A 141 -2.35 1.64 12.45
C CYS A 141 -3.76 1.99 11.93
N TYR A 142 -3.83 2.45 10.69
CA TYR A 142 -5.07 2.62 9.95
C TYR A 142 -5.39 1.34 9.19
N LYS A 143 -6.56 0.77 9.45
CA LYS A 143 -7.10 -0.36 8.69
C LYS A 143 -8.15 0.15 7.71
N LEU A 144 -7.82 0.09 6.42
CA LEU A 144 -8.75 0.39 5.32
C LEU A 144 -9.55 -0.87 4.97
N SER A 145 -10.86 -0.79 5.02
CA SER A 145 -11.74 -1.94 4.76
C SER A 145 -13.15 -1.48 4.35
N GLU A 146 -14.06 -2.42 4.14
CA GLU A 146 -15.49 -2.15 3.89
C GLU A 146 -16.26 -1.76 5.17
N ASN A 147 -15.63 -1.87 6.34
CA ASN A 147 -16.28 -1.57 7.61
C ASN A 147 -16.39 -0.06 7.84
N ASN A 148 -17.38 0.33 8.66
CA ASN A 148 -17.50 1.70 9.14
C ASN A 148 -16.33 2.11 10.04
N VAL A 149 -16.24 3.42 10.30
CA VAL A 149 -15.25 4.00 11.21
C VAL A 149 -15.37 3.36 12.60
N GLY A 150 -14.21 2.95 13.12
CA GLY A 150 -14.11 2.36 14.46
C GLY A 150 -12.70 2.49 15.00
N VAL A 151 -12.58 2.56 16.32
CA VAL A 151 -11.30 2.65 17.02
C VAL A 151 -11.21 1.55 18.06
N VAL A 152 -10.13 0.77 17.99
CA VAL A 152 -9.82 -0.26 18.99
C VAL A 152 -8.34 -0.14 19.34
N ASN A 153 -8.04 0.36 20.53
CA ASN A 153 -6.67 0.69 20.96
C ASN A 153 -6.00 1.62 19.93
N ASN A 154 -4.79 1.28 19.47
CA ASN A 154 -4.01 2.04 18.48
C ASN A 154 -4.39 1.72 17.04
N ARG A 155 -5.56 1.15 16.78
CA ARG A 155 -6.06 0.82 15.45
C ARG A 155 -7.33 1.58 15.13
N ILE A 156 -7.27 2.30 14.01
CA ILE A 156 -8.38 3.08 13.49
C ILE A 156 -8.84 2.40 12.20
N THR A 157 -10.04 1.85 12.20
CA THR A 157 -10.66 1.32 10.98
C THR A 157 -11.38 2.44 10.27
N ILE A 158 -11.17 2.56 8.96
CA ILE A 158 -11.89 3.52 8.11
C ILE A 158 -12.29 2.85 6.80
N PRO A 159 -13.42 3.26 6.20
CA PRO A 159 -13.80 2.81 4.86
C PRO A 159 -12.75 3.19 3.81
N TYR A 160 -12.61 2.38 2.75
CA TYR A 160 -11.66 2.65 1.66
C TYR A 160 -11.80 4.04 1.05
N TYR A 161 -13.06 4.48 0.83
CA TYR A 161 -13.35 5.79 0.21
C TYR A 161 -12.92 6.97 1.09
N MET A 162 -12.56 6.74 2.34
CA MET A 162 -12.02 7.77 3.25
C MET A 162 -10.48 7.84 3.24
N ALA A 163 -9.79 7.02 2.45
CA ALA A 163 -8.33 7.01 2.41
C ALA A 163 -7.73 8.38 2.07
N PHE A 164 -8.44 9.20 1.31
CA PHE A 164 -8.03 10.56 0.96
C PHE A 164 -8.00 11.54 2.15
N LEU A 165 -8.53 11.15 3.31
CA LEU A 165 -8.51 11.94 4.55
C LEU A 165 -7.26 11.67 5.42
N LEU A 166 -6.45 10.67 5.08
CA LEU A 166 -5.24 10.29 5.83
C LEU A 166 -4.04 11.22 5.58
#